data_63081f9fb01dafaf3b9c5a4482ebe355
#
_entry.id   63081f9fb01dafaf3b9c5a4482ebe355
#
_cell.length_a   1.000
_cell.length_b   1.000
_cell.length_c   1.000
_cell.angle_alpha   90.00
_cell.angle_beta   90.00
_cell.angle_gamma   90.00
#
_symmetry.space_group_name_H-M   'P 1'
#
loop_
_entity.id
_entity.type
_entity.pdbx_description
1 polymer ?
#
loop_
_entity_poly.entity_id
_entity_poly.type
_entity_poly.pdbx_seq_one_letter_code
_entity_poly.pdbx_strand_id
1 'polypeptide(L)'
;QVYMDGANMNAQVGLTNPATIGADVCHLNLHKTFAIPHGGGGPGVGPICVAKQLVPFLPTNPVIATGGEQAITAISAAPWGSALVCLISYGYISMLGAEGLTDATKFAILNANYIKERLNGHYDTLYTGEMGRAAHEMILECRPFKQKGIEVTDIAKRLMDYGFHAPTVSFPVAGTLMIEPTESEN
;
A
#
# COMPACT_ATOMS: atom_id res chain seq x y z
N GLN A 1 -20.08 -7.73 -6.79
CA GLN A 1 -19.37 -6.57 -6.25
C GLN A 1 -17.89 -6.88 -6.17
N VAL A 2 -17.07 -5.87 -6.38
CA VAL A 2 -15.62 -5.97 -6.35
C VAL A 2 -15.10 -5.22 -5.14
N TYR A 3 -14.41 -5.92 -4.26
CA TYR A 3 -13.66 -5.33 -3.14
C TYR A 3 -12.21 -5.12 -3.58
N MET A 4 -11.73 -3.90 -3.44
CA MET A 4 -10.33 -3.56 -3.71
C MET A 4 -9.60 -3.33 -2.39
N ASP A 5 -8.51 -4.07 -2.20
CA ASP A 5 -7.53 -3.73 -1.18
C ASP A 5 -6.71 -2.54 -1.68
N GLY A 6 -7.04 -1.37 -1.16
CA GLY A 6 -6.35 -0.10 -1.45
C GLY A 6 -5.44 0.32 -0.30
N ALA A 7 -5.00 -0.61 0.53
CA ALA A 7 -4.15 -0.31 1.67
C ALA A 7 -2.93 0.54 1.27
N ASN A 8 -2.31 0.21 0.17
CA ASN A 8 -1.22 0.99 -0.43
C ASN A 8 -1.68 1.58 -1.77
N MET A 9 -1.73 2.90 -1.87
CA MET A 9 -2.16 3.66 -3.04
C MET A 9 -0.99 4.30 -3.80
N ASN A 10 0.26 3.94 -3.50
CA ASN A 10 1.44 4.60 -4.06
C ASN A 10 1.59 4.50 -5.58
N ALA A 11 0.88 3.57 -6.24
CA ALA A 11 0.85 3.49 -7.70
C ALA A 11 -0.38 4.16 -8.34
N GLN A 12 -1.26 4.80 -7.57
CA GLN A 12 -2.58 5.22 -8.05
C GLN A 12 -2.85 6.72 -7.91
N VAL A 13 -2.38 7.36 -6.84
CA VAL A 13 -2.73 8.74 -6.53
C VAL A 13 -2.38 9.68 -7.69
N GLY A 14 -3.39 10.41 -8.17
CA GLY A 14 -3.24 11.32 -9.32
C GLY A 14 -3.22 10.66 -10.70
N LEU A 15 -3.09 9.34 -10.79
CA LEU A 15 -3.08 8.60 -12.07
C LEU A 15 -4.37 7.83 -12.33
N THR A 16 -4.95 7.25 -11.29
CA THR A 16 -6.20 6.51 -11.35
C THR A 16 -6.91 6.53 -10.00
N ASN A 17 -8.05 5.88 -9.88
CA ASN A 17 -8.77 5.73 -8.61
C ASN A 17 -9.60 4.43 -8.60
N PRO A 18 -9.99 3.94 -7.41
CA PRO A 18 -10.72 2.68 -7.27
C PRO A 18 -12.02 2.60 -8.08
N ALA A 19 -12.77 3.69 -8.18
CA ALA A 19 -14.02 3.71 -8.93
C ALA A 19 -13.77 3.54 -10.45
N THR A 20 -12.75 4.19 -10.99
CA THR A 20 -12.36 4.05 -12.40
C THR A 20 -11.92 2.62 -12.73
N ILE A 21 -11.26 1.95 -11.77
CA ILE A 21 -10.83 0.55 -11.92
C ILE A 21 -12.04 -0.41 -11.84
N GLY A 22 -13.16 0.03 -11.28
CA GLY A 22 -14.38 -0.77 -11.16
C GLY A 22 -14.60 -1.38 -9.77
N ALA A 23 -13.96 -0.85 -8.74
CA ALA A 23 -14.18 -1.28 -7.37
C ALA A 23 -15.49 -0.72 -6.80
N ASP A 24 -16.25 -1.58 -6.12
CA ASP A 24 -17.44 -1.19 -5.37
C ASP A 24 -17.13 -0.82 -3.91
N VAL A 25 -16.07 -1.40 -3.37
CA VAL A 25 -15.56 -1.13 -2.02
C VAL A 25 -14.05 -1.00 -2.08
N CYS A 26 -13.50 -0.01 -1.39
CA CYS A 26 -12.06 0.13 -1.23
C CYS A 26 -11.73 0.60 0.20
N HIS A 27 -10.82 -0.07 0.87
CA HIS A 27 -10.21 0.44 2.09
C HIS A 27 -8.83 1.05 1.80
N LEU A 28 -8.45 1.99 2.64
CA LEU A 28 -7.14 2.66 2.57
C LEU A 28 -6.43 2.52 3.91
N ASN A 29 -5.09 2.52 3.87
CA ASN A 29 -4.29 2.68 5.07
C ASN A 29 -3.56 4.03 5.01
N LEU A 30 -3.95 4.97 5.85
CA LEU A 30 -3.34 6.31 5.84
C LEU A 30 -1.86 6.27 6.25
N HIS A 31 -1.43 5.26 7.00
CA HIS A 31 -0.03 5.06 7.40
C HIS A 31 0.88 4.51 6.29
N LYS A 32 0.36 4.27 5.10
CA LYS A 32 1.16 3.87 3.94
C LYS A 32 1.36 5.06 2.99
N THR A 33 0.33 5.49 2.31
CA THR A 33 0.41 6.52 1.27
C THR A 33 0.22 7.94 1.79
N PHE A 34 -0.38 8.13 2.98
CA PHE A 34 -0.84 9.42 3.48
C PHE A 34 -0.20 9.86 4.81
N ALA A 35 1.01 9.38 5.08
CA ALA A 35 1.98 9.89 6.05
C ALA A 35 1.60 9.81 7.54
N ILE A 36 0.49 9.21 7.95
CA ILE A 36 0.27 9.03 9.39
C ILE A 36 1.23 7.98 9.98
N PRO A 37 1.59 8.08 11.26
CA PRO A 37 2.43 7.08 11.90
C PRO A 37 1.69 5.74 12.02
N HIS A 38 2.40 4.63 11.83
CA HIS A 38 1.96 3.30 12.20
C HIS A 38 2.45 2.91 13.60
N GLY A 39 3.68 3.27 13.92
CA GLY A 39 4.26 3.37 15.24
C GLY A 39 4.19 2.12 16.11
N GLY A 40 4.36 0.93 15.54
CA GLY A 40 4.32 -0.31 16.33
C GLY A 40 2.94 -0.62 16.92
N GLY A 41 1.86 -0.20 16.26
CA GLY A 41 0.47 -0.42 16.68
C GLY A 41 -0.16 0.81 17.35
N GLY A 42 0.36 2.00 17.05
CA GLY A 42 -0.21 3.27 17.50
C GLY A 42 -1.58 3.58 16.86
N PRO A 43 -2.08 4.79 17.09
CA PRO A 43 -3.38 5.21 16.57
C PRO A 43 -3.42 5.09 15.05
N GLY A 44 -4.53 4.58 14.52
CA GLY A 44 -4.71 4.34 13.10
C GLY A 44 -6.05 4.85 12.56
N VAL A 45 -6.07 5.11 11.26
CA VAL A 45 -7.28 5.39 10.50
C VAL A 45 -7.19 4.62 9.19
N GLY A 46 -8.23 3.83 8.91
CA GLY A 46 -8.41 3.10 7.66
C GLY A 46 -9.74 3.49 7.03
N PRO A 47 -9.79 4.53 6.18
CA PRO A 47 -11.03 4.90 5.51
C PRO A 47 -11.57 3.75 4.65
N ILE A 48 -12.89 3.58 4.68
CA ILE A 48 -13.64 2.72 3.76
C ILE A 48 -14.45 3.60 2.83
N CYS A 49 -14.28 3.39 1.54
CA CYS A 49 -15.07 4.02 0.50
C CYS A 49 -15.95 2.97 -0.18
N VAL A 50 -17.22 3.31 -0.42
CA VAL A 50 -18.16 2.40 -1.05
C VAL A 50 -18.90 3.07 -2.20
N ALA A 51 -19.27 2.30 -3.21
CA ALA A 51 -20.16 2.73 -4.27
C ALA A 51 -21.58 2.96 -3.73
N LYS A 52 -22.36 3.82 -4.41
CA LYS A 52 -23.68 4.30 -3.96
C LYS A 52 -24.63 3.19 -3.53
N GLN A 53 -24.64 2.07 -4.25
CA GLN A 53 -25.53 0.94 -3.97
C GLN A 53 -25.24 0.23 -2.65
N LEU A 54 -24.06 0.46 -2.05
CA LEU A 54 -23.65 -0.15 -0.79
C LEU A 54 -23.85 0.78 0.42
N VAL A 55 -24.13 2.05 0.19
CA VAL A 55 -24.35 3.02 1.27
C VAL A 55 -25.43 2.60 2.26
N PRO A 56 -26.60 2.01 1.84
CA PRO A 56 -27.61 1.55 2.77
C PRO A 56 -27.17 0.49 3.78
N PHE A 57 -26.07 -0.22 3.49
CA PHE A 57 -25.54 -1.32 4.30
C PHE A 57 -24.40 -0.93 5.22
N LEU A 58 -23.95 0.33 5.20
CA LEU A 58 -22.86 0.80 6.04
C LEU A 58 -23.19 0.63 7.52
N PRO A 59 -22.18 0.35 8.39
CA PRO A 59 -22.37 0.11 9.82
C PRO A 59 -23.05 1.27 10.54
N THR A 60 -23.91 0.96 11.50
CA THR A 60 -24.39 1.94 12.48
C THR A 60 -23.34 2.24 13.54
N ASN A 61 -23.55 3.33 14.28
CA ASN A 61 -22.81 3.60 15.51
C ASN A 61 -23.76 4.14 16.58
N PRO A 62 -23.67 3.68 17.84
CA PRO A 62 -24.60 4.11 18.90
C PRO A 62 -24.43 5.57 19.34
N VAL A 63 -23.29 6.19 19.03
CA VAL A 63 -22.94 7.55 19.50
C VAL A 63 -23.22 8.59 18.42
N ILE A 64 -23.06 8.22 17.16
CA ILE A 64 -23.24 9.13 16.02
C ILE A 64 -24.21 8.53 15.00
N ALA A 65 -24.94 9.38 14.31
CA ALA A 65 -25.84 8.98 13.24
C ALA A 65 -25.04 8.57 11.98
N THR A 66 -24.75 7.29 11.85
CA THR A 66 -24.16 6.65 10.67
C THR A 66 -24.97 5.43 10.27
N GLY A 67 -24.70 4.91 9.07
CA GLY A 67 -25.40 3.76 8.52
C GLY A 67 -26.64 4.15 7.73
N GLY A 68 -27.13 3.20 6.95
CA GLY A 68 -28.31 3.33 6.12
C GLY A 68 -29.49 2.51 6.64
N GLU A 69 -30.54 2.39 5.84
CA GLU A 69 -31.77 1.69 6.22
C GLU A 69 -31.61 0.18 6.46
N GLN A 70 -30.56 -0.41 5.87
CA GLN A 70 -30.23 -1.83 5.99
C GLN A 70 -28.86 -2.02 6.68
N ALA A 71 -28.50 -1.08 7.55
CA ALA A 71 -27.19 -1.05 8.19
C ALA A 71 -26.94 -2.28 9.06
N ILE A 72 -25.68 -2.72 9.05
CA ILE A 72 -25.19 -3.70 10.03
C ILE A 72 -24.87 -3.00 11.36
N THR A 73 -24.67 -3.78 12.41
CA THR A 73 -24.29 -3.27 13.73
C THR A 73 -22.93 -2.58 13.71
N ALA A 74 -22.64 -1.80 14.74
CA ALA A 74 -21.34 -1.14 14.88
C ALA A 74 -20.18 -2.16 14.87
N ILE A 75 -19.14 -1.84 14.11
CA ILE A 75 -17.94 -2.68 13.96
C ILE A 75 -16.77 -2.19 14.79
N SER A 76 -16.81 -0.96 15.28
CA SER A 76 -15.78 -0.39 16.15
C SER A 76 -16.39 0.61 17.12
N ALA A 77 -15.73 0.79 18.27
CA ALA A 77 -16.13 1.80 19.26
C ALA A 77 -15.89 3.23 18.76
N ALA A 78 -14.80 3.44 18.00
CA ALA A 78 -14.44 4.73 17.43
C ALA A 78 -14.85 4.78 15.95
N PRO A 79 -15.95 5.44 15.60
CA PRO A 79 -16.48 5.41 14.22
C PRO A 79 -15.55 6.07 13.18
N TRP A 80 -14.71 6.99 13.63
CA TRP A 80 -13.76 7.71 12.78
C TRP A 80 -12.29 7.30 13.02
N GLY A 81 -12.06 6.18 13.71
CA GLY A 81 -10.72 5.79 14.15
C GLY A 81 -10.07 6.85 15.04
N SER A 82 -8.77 7.00 14.97
CA SER A 82 -8.03 8.07 15.65
C SER A 82 -8.09 9.35 14.81
N ALA A 83 -9.23 10.03 14.82
CA ALA A 83 -9.51 11.15 13.91
C ALA A 83 -8.46 12.28 13.96
N LEU A 84 -7.81 12.51 15.12
CA LEU A 84 -6.78 13.54 15.26
C LEU A 84 -5.59 13.33 14.30
N VAL A 85 -5.20 12.08 14.00
CA VAL A 85 -4.08 11.81 13.08
C VAL A 85 -4.39 12.16 11.64
N CYS A 86 -5.67 12.35 11.28
CA CYS A 86 -6.05 12.84 9.95
C CYS A 86 -5.48 14.23 9.65
N LEU A 87 -5.14 15.04 10.69
CA LEU A 87 -4.48 16.32 10.51
C LEU A 87 -3.08 16.15 9.87
N ILE A 88 -2.41 15.04 10.11
CA ILE A 88 -1.11 14.73 9.49
C ILE A 88 -1.31 14.49 7.99
N SER A 89 -2.29 13.65 7.62
CA SER A 89 -2.63 13.45 6.19
C SER A 89 -3.08 14.74 5.52
N TYR A 90 -3.87 15.57 6.21
CA TYR A 90 -4.29 16.88 5.70
C TYR A 90 -3.08 17.79 5.44
N GLY A 91 -2.15 17.87 6.39
CA GLY A 91 -0.90 18.62 6.23
C GLY A 91 -0.07 18.12 5.06
N TYR A 92 0.15 16.81 4.98
CA TYR A 92 0.88 16.17 3.89
C TYR A 92 0.28 16.47 2.51
N ILE A 93 -1.02 16.27 2.35
CA ILE A 93 -1.75 16.54 1.10
C ILE A 93 -1.69 18.03 0.75
N SER A 94 -1.86 18.93 1.76
CA SER A 94 -1.83 20.38 1.55
C SER A 94 -0.43 20.88 1.15
N MET A 95 0.62 20.26 1.69
CA MET A 95 2.01 20.63 1.36
C MET A 95 2.40 20.20 -0.05
N LEU A 96 2.02 19.00 -0.46
CA LEU A 96 2.37 18.48 -1.78
C LEU A 96 1.45 19.02 -2.89
N GLY A 97 0.18 19.25 -2.59
CA GLY A 97 -0.82 19.60 -3.59
C GLY A 97 -1.06 18.46 -4.61
N ALA A 98 -1.88 18.73 -5.61
CA ALA A 98 -2.23 17.76 -6.63
C ALA A 98 -1.02 17.32 -7.47
N GLU A 99 -0.16 18.27 -7.84
CA GLU A 99 1.04 18.00 -8.65
C GLU A 99 2.04 17.14 -7.87
N GLY A 100 2.39 17.53 -6.64
CA GLY A 100 3.35 16.80 -5.82
C GLY A 100 2.90 15.37 -5.48
N LEU A 101 1.62 15.17 -5.20
CA LEU A 101 1.05 13.82 -4.98
C LEU A 101 1.13 12.96 -6.25
N THR A 102 0.84 13.54 -7.41
CA THR A 102 0.95 12.84 -8.69
C THR A 102 2.40 12.50 -9.01
N ASP A 103 3.32 13.40 -8.75
CA ASP A 103 4.75 13.19 -9.00
C ASP A 103 5.32 12.15 -8.02
N ALA A 104 4.91 12.15 -6.75
CA ALA A 104 5.26 11.10 -5.80
C ALA A 104 4.89 9.70 -6.35
N THR A 105 3.68 9.56 -6.89
CA THR A 105 3.25 8.30 -7.54
C THR A 105 4.14 7.92 -8.73
N LYS A 106 4.44 8.89 -9.61
CA LYS A 106 5.30 8.65 -10.79
C LYS A 106 6.71 8.23 -10.37
N PHE A 107 7.29 8.91 -9.38
CA PHE A 107 8.62 8.58 -8.88
C PHE A 107 8.65 7.22 -8.20
N ALA A 108 7.64 6.86 -7.42
CA ALA A 108 7.56 5.53 -6.82
C ALA A 108 7.57 4.42 -7.90
N ILE A 109 6.79 4.59 -8.96
CA ILE A 109 6.77 3.66 -10.10
C ILE A 109 8.12 3.66 -10.84
N LEU A 110 8.70 4.82 -11.07
CA LEU A 110 9.98 4.96 -11.75
C LEU A 110 11.10 4.25 -10.97
N ASN A 111 11.19 4.51 -9.67
CA ASN A 111 12.21 3.91 -8.80
C ASN A 111 12.10 2.39 -8.74
N ALA A 112 10.89 1.85 -8.62
CA ALA A 112 10.68 0.40 -8.65
C ALA A 112 11.16 -0.21 -9.97
N ASN A 113 10.81 0.39 -11.10
CA ASN A 113 11.24 -0.11 -12.41
C ASN A 113 12.73 0.09 -12.65
N TYR A 114 13.33 1.16 -12.16
CA TYR A 114 14.78 1.37 -12.25
C TYR A 114 15.54 0.27 -11.49
N ILE A 115 15.15 -0.01 -10.25
CA ILE A 115 15.77 -1.10 -9.46
C ILE A 115 15.56 -2.44 -10.15
N LYS A 116 14.35 -2.70 -10.65
CA LYS A 116 14.07 -3.91 -11.43
C LYS A 116 15.05 -4.11 -12.59
N GLU A 117 15.27 -3.07 -13.39
CA GLU A 117 16.21 -3.14 -14.51
C GLU A 117 17.67 -3.31 -14.06
N ARG A 118 18.06 -2.66 -12.96
CA ARG A 118 19.40 -2.80 -12.39
C ARG A 118 19.68 -4.19 -11.82
N LEU A 119 18.64 -4.87 -11.36
CA LEU A 119 18.74 -6.23 -10.82
C LEU A 119 18.53 -7.33 -11.88
N ASN A 120 18.15 -6.94 -13.09
CA ASN A 120 17.93 -7.89 -14.19
C ASN A 120 19.17 -8.73 -14.45
N GLY A 121 18.99 -10.05 -14.61
CA GLY A 121 20.07 -11.02 -14.76
C GLY A 121 20.70 -11.49 -13.42
N HIS A 122 20.37 -10.85 -12.30
CA HIS A 122 20.77 -11.28 -10.95
C HIS A 122 19.59 -11.86 -10.16
N TYR A 123 18.44 -11.24 -10.29
CA TYR A 123 17.18 -11.66 -9.68
C TYR A 123 16.06 -11.58 -10.71
N ASP A 124 15.30 -12.63 -10.83
CA ASP A 124 14.09 -12.61 -11.66
C ASP A 124 12.97 -11.84 -10.93
N THR A 125 12.23 -11.02 -11.67
CA THR A 125 11.00 -10.40 -11.16
C THR A 125 9.85 -11.35 -11.44
N LEU A 126 9.17 -11.79 -10.36
CA LEU A 126 8.16 -12.85 -10.46
C LEU A 126 6.91 -12.41 -11.22
N TYR A 127 6.48 -11.16 -11.04
CA TYR A 127 5.30 -10.62 -11.70
C TYR A 127 5.59 -9.30 -12.39
N THR A 128 5.11 -9.17 -13.61
CA THR A 128 5.14 -7.92 -14.37
C THR A 128 3.83 -7.76 -15.14
N GLY A 129 3.51 -6.54 -15.51
CA GLY A 129 2.46 -6.28 -16.50
C GLY A 129 2.86 -6.72 -17.91
N GLU A 130 1.95 -6.56 -18.89
CA GLU A 130 2.14 -6.98 -20.28
C GLU A 130 3.37 -6.35 -20.95
N MET A 131 3.75 -5.14 -20.53
CA MET A 131 4.95 -4.45 -21.02
C MET A 131 6.23 -4.79 -20.25
N GLY A 132 6.22 -5.83 -19.41
CA GLY A 132 7.35 -6.23 -18.59
C GLY A 132 7.67 -5.26 -17.43
N ARG A 133 6.76 -4.38 -17.05
CA ARG A 133 6.96 -3.37 -15.99
C ARG A 133 6.28 -3.75 -14.69
N ALA A 134 6.89 -3.36 -13.58
CA ALA A 134 6.29 -3.38 -12.25
C ALA A 134 5.50 -2.08 -11.97
N ALA A 135 4.69 -2.08 -10.93
CA ALA A 135 4.04 -0.89 -10.39
C ALA A 135 5.03 -0.11 -9.49
N HIS A 136 4.62 0.23 -8.28
CA HIS A 136 5.47 0.89 -7.28
C HIS A 136 6.30 -0.09 -6.43
N GLU A 137 6.04 -1.37 -6.58
CA GLU A 137 6.72 -2.46 -5.87
C GLU A 137 6.98 -3.62 -6.82
N MET A 138 7.91 -4.51 -6.47
CA MET A 138 8.24 -5.70 -7.25
C MET A 138 8.50 -6.89 -6.33
N ILE A 139 8.23 -8.08 -6.84
CA ILE A 139 8.51 -9.35 -6.17
C ILE A 139 9.73 -9.99 -6.84
N LEU A 140 10.81 -10.11 -6.08
CA LEU A 140 12.03 -10.77 -6.53
C LEU A 140 12.04 -12.25 -6.16
N GLU A 141 12.36 -13.09 -7.12
CA GLU A 141 12.48 -14.52 -6.95
C GLU A 141 13.79 -14.89 -6.24
N CYS A 142 13.70 -15.49 -5.07
CA CYS A 142 14.88 -15.91 -4.29
C CYS A 142 14.98 -17.42 -4.07
N ARG A 143 13.99 -18.20 -4.47
CA ARG A 143 13.99 -19.67 -4.29
C ARG A 143 15.18 -20.39 -4.91
N PRO A 144 15.74 -19.97 -6.06
CA PRO A 144 16.94 -20.62 -6.62
C PRO A 144 18.16 -20.57 -5.69
N PHE A 145 18.29 -19.56 -4.83
CA PHE A 145 19.42 -19.45 -3.89
C PHE A 145 19.39 -20.49 -2.78
N LYS A 146 18.22 -21.03 -2.47
CA LYS A 146 18.05 -22.11 -1.49
C LYS A 146 18.88 -23.34 -1.83
N GLN A 147 19.06 -23.66 -3.11
CA GLN A 147 19.91 -24.76 -3.56
C GLN A 147 21.39 -24.56 -3.20
N LYS A 148 21.79 -23.30 -2.93
CA LYS A 148 23.13 -22.93 -2.49
C LYS A 148 23.21 -22.73 -0.97
N GLY A 149 22.17 -23.10 -0.23
CA GLY A 149 22.11 -22.95 1.23
C GLY A 149 21.80 -21.54 1.70
N ILE A 150 21.29 -20.65 0.82
CA ILE A 150 20.95 -19.27 1.16
C ILE A 150 19.42 -19.16 1.21
N GLU A 151 18.88 -18.85 2.37
CA GLU A 151 17.45 -18.57 2.54
C GLU A 151 17.16 -17.08 2.26
N VAL A 152 15.94 -16.79 1.89
CA VAL A 152 15.50 -15.40 1.61
C VAL A 152 15.68 -14.47 2.81
N THR A 153 15.56 -15.00 4.03
CA THR A 153 15.82 -14.28 5.27
C THR A 153 17.29 -13.88 5.44
N ASP A 154 18.21 -14.66 4.90
CA ASP A 154 19.65 -14.32 4.93
C ASP A 154 19.92 -13.11 4.02
N ILE A 155 19.28 -13.07 2.86
CA ILE A 155 19.38 -11.92 1.94
C ILE A 155 18.82 -10.66 2.60
N ALA A 156 17.63 -10.76 3.22
CA ALA A 156 16.99 -9.63 3.92
C ALA A 156 17.87 -9.11 5.06
N LYS A 157 18.43 -9.98 5.89
CA LYS A 157 19.37 -9.60 6.96
C LYS A 157 20.65 -8.98 6.41
N ARG A 158 21.17 -9.51 5.31
CA ARG A 158 22.37 -8.95 4.70
C ARG A 158 22.15 -7.54 4.15
N LEU A 159 20.96 -7.24 3.64
CA LEU A 159 20.59 -5.88 3.25
C LEU A 159 20.65 -4.91 4.43
N MET A 160 20.26 -5.34 5.63
CA MET A 160 20.38 -4.53 6.85
C MET A 160 21.83 -4.20 7.19
N ASP A 161 22.78 -5.10 6.94
CA ASP A 161 24.22 -4.84 7.13
C ASP A 161 24.73 -3.73 6.20
N TYR A 162 24.06 -3.52 5.06
CA TYR A 162 24.35 -2.42 4.12
C TYR A 162 23.53 -1.16 4.39
N GLY A 163 22.78 -1.11 5.48
CA GLY A 163 21.99 0.06 5.89
C GLY A 163 20.60 0.18 5.24
N PHE A 164 20.16 -0.85 4.53
CA PHE A 164 18.80 -0.86 3.98
C PHE A 164 17.80 -1.34 5.02
N HIS A 165 16.59 -0.82 4.96
CA HIS A 165 15.45 -1.43 5.64
C HIS A 165 15.16 -2.80 5.01
N ALA A 166 15.03 -3.85 5.82
CA ALA A 166 14.79 -5.19 5.30
C ALA A 166 13.45 -5.24 4.52
N PRO A 167 13.46 -5.76 3.28
CA PRO A 167 12.24 -5.91 2.51
C PRO A 167 11.28 -6.92 3.15
N THR A 168 10.02 -6.89 2.76
CA THR A 168 9.04 -7.91 3.15
C THR A 168 9.45 -9.27 2.58
N VAL A 169 9.56 -10.24 3.48
CA VAL A 169 10.02 -11.60 3.17
C VAL A 169 8.84 -12.55 3.00
N SER A 170 8.91 -13.38 1.97
CA SER A 170 7.96 -14.49 1.74
C SER A 170 6.49 -14.04 1.66
N PHE A 171 6.25 -12.88 1.11
CA PHE A 171 4.91 -12.36 0.83
C PHE A 171 4.91 -11.64 -0.53
N PRO A 172 3.88 -11.81 -1.37
CA PRO A 172 2.75 -12.75 -1.24
C PRO A 172 3.14 -14.22 -1.53
N VAL A 173 4.36 -14.47 -1.95
CA VAL A 173 4.86 -15.81 -2.32
C VAL A 173 6.01 -16.20 -1.42
N ALA A 174 5.98 -17.43 -0.90
CA ALA A 174 7.07 -17.95 -0.07
C ALA A 174 8.40 -17.99 -0.82
N GLY A 175 9.48 -17.58 -0.15
CA GLY A 175 10.83 -17.56 -0.71
C GLY A 175 11.12 -16.40 -1.67
N THR A 176 10.35 -15.32 -1.58
CA THR A 176 10.53 -14.10 -2.37
C THR A 176 10.80 -12.89 -1.48
N LEU A 177 11.29 -11.80 -2.09
CA LEU A 177 11.39 -10.48 -1.48
C LEU A 177 10.45 -9.52 -2.21
N MET A 178 9.68 -8.75 -1.46
CA MET A 178 8.91 -7.62 -1.99
C MET A 178 9.65 -6.32 -1.70
N ILE A 179 10.05 -5.63 -2.75
CA ILE A 179 10.79 -4.37 -2.67
C ILE A 179 9.89 -3.22 -3.11
N GLU A 180 9.73 -2.26 -2.24
CA GLU A 180 9.03 -1.00 -2.48
C GLU A 180 10.00 0.16 -2.14
N PRO A 181 10.63 0.79 -3.15
CA PRO A 181 11.56 1.88 -2.89
C PRO A 181 10.90 3.20 -2.52
N THR A 182 9.62 3.36 -2.81
CA THR A 182 8.84 4.60 -2.67
C THR A 182 9.35 5.76 -3.55
N GLU A 183 8.80 6.96 -3.35
CA GLU A 183 9.22 8.19 -4.02
C GLU A 183 10.42 8.88 -3.35
N SER A 184 10.73 8.49 -2.12
CA SER A 184 11.71 9.17 -1.27
C SER A 184 13.15 8.68 -1.44
N GLU A 185 13.38 7.62 -2.21
CA GLU A 185 14.72 7.12 -2.50
C GLU A 185 15.45 7.99 -3.55
N ASN A 186 16.76 8.18 -3.34
CA ASN A 186 17.64 8.97 -4.21
C ASN A 186 18.21 8.15 -5.37
#